data_330fc204cfcf5491a58d5f6d8ba4625c
#
_entry.id   330fc204cfcf5491a58d5f6d8ba4625c
#
_cell.length_a   1.000
_cell.length_b   1.000
_cell.length_c   1.000
_cell.angle_alpha   90.00
_cell.angle_beta   90.00
_cell.angle_gamma   90.00
#
_symmetry.space_group_name_H-M   'P 1'
#
loop_
_entity.id
_entity.type
_entity.pdbx_description
1 polymer ?
#
loop_
_entity_poly.entity_id
_entity_poly.type
_entity_poly.pdbx_seq_one_letter_code
_entity_poly.pdbx_strand_id
1 'polypeptide(L)' 'MRQVVLDTETTGIGDGHRIIEIGCVEVIERKLTGRHYHVYINPQRDIDEEAAAVHGITNEWLIEQNAPVFAQVV' A
#
# COMPACT_ATOMS: atom_id res chain seq x y z
N MET A 1 22.47 -2.44 13.11
CA MET A 1 22.07 -2.52 11.69
C MET A 1 20.71 -1.89 11.51
N ARG A 2 20.56 -1.05 10.51
CA ARG A 2 19.29 -0.45 10.14
C ARG A 2 18.57 -1.31 9.11
N GLN A 3 17.29 -1.57 9.32
CA GLN A 3 16.45 -2.29 8.39
C GLN A 3 15.18 -1.48 8.11
N VAL A 4 14.67 -1.58 6.90
CA VAL A 4 13.37 -1.04 6.53
C VAL A 4 12.50 -2.23 6.14
N VAL A 5 11.43 -2.44 6.89
CA VAL A 5 10.46 -3.50 6.59
C VAL A 5 9.35 -2.90 5.76
N LEU A 6 9.14 -3.44 4.58
CA LEU A 6 8.18 -2.96 3.59
C LEU A 6 7.08 -3.98 3.38
N ASP A 7 5.84 -3.51 3.37
CA ASP A 7 4.68 -4.32 3.00
C ASP A 7 3.81 -3.55 2.02
N THR A 8 3.21 -4.24 1.07
CA THR A 8 2.34 -3.65 0.07
C THR A 8 1.06 -4.46 -0.12
N GLU A 9 -0.02 -3.76 -0.50
CA GLU A 9 -1.23 -4.38 -1.01
C GLU A 9 -1.44 -3.94 -2.46
N THR A 10 -2.07 -4.80 -3.26
CA THR A 10 -2.24 -4.58 -4.70
C THR A 10 -3.68 -4.82 -5.14
N THR A 11 -3.96 -4.47 -6.40
CA THR A 11 -5.27 -4.71 -7.01
C THR A 11 -5.51 -6.19 -7.32
N GLY A 12 -4.49 -7.02 -7.29
CA GLY A 12 -4.60 -8.46 -7.57
C GLY A 12 -3.25 -9.10 -7.77
N ILE A 13 -3.23 -10.31 -8.34
CA ILE A 13 -2.04 -11.11 -8.57
C ILE A 13 -1.73 -11.15 -10.08
N GLY A 14 -0.46 -10.99 -10.43
CA GLY A 14 0.02 -11.09 -11.81
C GLY A 14 0.29 -9.75 -12.46
N ASP A 15 0.54 -9.79 -13.76
CA ASP A 15 0.90 -8.60 -14.54
C ASP A 15 -0.26 -7.62 -14.65
N GLY A 16 0.07 -6.34 -14.73
CA GLY A 16 -0.91 -5.27 -14.89
C GLY A 16 -1.59 -4.84 -13.59
N HIS A 17 -1.34 -5.52 -12.47
CA HIS A 17 -1.86 -5.09 -11.18
C HIS A 17 -1.00 -3.97 -10.60
N ARG A 18 -1.61 -3.16 -9.76
CA ARG A 18 -0.99 -1.94 -9.24
C ARG A 18 -1.05 -1.92 -7.71
N ILE A 19 -0.07 -1.25 -7.12
CA ILE A 19 0.01 -1.07 -5.66
C ILE A 19 -1.08 -0.10 -5.22
N ILE A 20 -1.77 -0.43 -4.12
CA ILE A 20 -2.81 0.42 -3.51
C ILE A 20 -2.46 0.84 -2.09
N GLU A 21 -1.49 0.20 -1.48
CA GLU A 21 -1.04 0.54 -0.13
C GLU A 21 0.44 0.22 0.01
N ILE A 22 1.18 1.12 0.65
CA ILE A 22 2.59 0.90 1.01
C ILE A 22 2.74 1.22 2.49
N GLY A 23 3.28 0.29 3.25
CA GLY A 23 3.64 0.48 4.64
C GLY A 23 5.11 0.17 4.85
N CYS A 24 5.83 1.06 5.53
CA CYS A 24 7.24 0.87 5.88
C CYS A 24 7.46 1.18 7.35
N VAL A 25 8.29 0.40 8.01
CA VAL A 25 8.76 0.69 9.36
C VAL A 25 10.27 0.56 9.42
N GLU A 26 10.89 1.39 10.26
CA GLU A 26 12.32 1.35 10.50
C GLU A 26 12.63 0.49 11.72
N VAL A 27 13.64 -0.37 11.60
CA VAL A 27 14.15 -1.20 12.68
C VAL A 27 15.66 -0.96 12.81
N ILE A 28 16.11 -0.62 14.00
CA ILE A 28 17.55 -0.46 14.30
C ILE A 28 17.87 -1.36 15.50
N GLU A 29 18.91 -2.18 15.36
CA GLU A 29 19.34 -3.12 16.42
C GLU A 29 18.18 -3.95 16.93
N ARG A 30 17.35 -4.47 16.00
CA ARG A 30 16.20 -5.33 16.27
C ARG A 30 15.06 -4.66 17.03
N LYS A 31 15.04 -3.33 17.07
CA LYS A 31 13.98 -2.57 17.73
C LYS A 31 13.32 -1.60 16.76
N LEU A 32 12.01 -1.49 16.86
CA LEU A 32 11.25 -0.48 16.11
C LEU A 32 11.64 0.91 16.64
N THR A 33 11.92 1.83 15.72
CA THR A 33 12.36 3.19 16.07
C THR A 33 11.19 4.18 16.21
N GLY A 34 9.99 3.77 15.78
CA GLY A 34 8.84 4.66 15.66
C GLY A 34 8.77 5.39 14.33
N ARG A 35 9.82 5.37 13.53
CA ARG A 35 9.76 5.93 12.19
C ARG A 35 9.01 4.99 11.27
N HIS A 36 8.04 5.54 10.55
CA HIS A 36 7.22 4.76 9.62
C HIS A 36 6.74 5.64 8.48
N TYR A 37 6.37 5.00 7.39
CA TYR A 37 5.73 5.63 6.25
C TYR A 37 4.54 4.77 5.87
N HIS A 38 3.40 5.38 5.62
CA HIS A 38 2.20 4.66 5.24
C HIS A 38 1.39 5.52 4.27
N VAL A 39 1.03 4.97 3.14
CA VAL A 39 0.24 5.68 2.15
C VAL A 39 -0.70 4.72 1.42
N TYR A 40 -1.90 5.20 1.11
CA TYR A 40 -2.82 4.57 0.19
C TYR A 40 -2.70 5.22 -1.17
N ILE A 41 -2.89 4.45 -2.23
CA ILE A 41 -2.68 4.90 -3.61
C ILE A 41 -3.90 4.55 -4.44
N ASN A 42 -4.36 5.53 -5.24
CA ASN A 42 -5.40 5.28 -6.22
C ASN A 42 -4.78 4.54 -7.42
N PRO A 43 -5.16 3.28 -7.66
CA PRO A 43 -4.53 2.47 -8.70
C PRO A 43 -4.99 2.83 -10.11
N GLN A 44 -6.02 3.67 -10.25
CA GLN A 44 -6.62 4.02 -11.54
C GLN A 44 -7.08 2.80 -12.35
N ARG A 45 -7.47 1.75 -11.64
CA ARG A 45 -8.09 0.53 -12.17
C ARG A 45 -8.93 -0.13 -11.08
N ASP A 46 -9.77 -1.07 -11.46
CA ASP A 46 -10.57 -1.82 -10.51
C ASP A 46 -9.70 -2.76 -9.67
N ILE A 47 -10.05 -2.88 -8.40
CA ILE A 47 -9.45 -3.85 -7.50
C ILE A 47 -10.19 -5.18 -7.70
N ASP A 48 -9.44 -6.28 -7.90
CA ASP A 48 -10.04 -7.60 -8.02
C ASP A 48 -10.79 -7.96 -6.72
N GLU A 49 -11.95 -8.59 -6.87
CA GLU A 49 -12.77 -8.99 -5.72
C GLU A 49 -11.99 -9.90 -4.75
N GLU A 50 -11.19 -10.80 -5.28
CA GLU A 50 -10.38 -11.70 -4.46
C GLU A 50 -9.35 -10.93 -3.62
N ALA A 51 -8.72 -9.90 -4.19
CA ALA A 51 -7.79 -9.05 -3.47
C ALA A 51 -8.52 -8.26 -2.39
N ALA A 52 -9.64 -7.64 -2.72
CA ALA A 52 -10.45 -6.89 -1.76
C ALA A 52 -10.94 -7.76 -0.60
N ALA A 53 -11.23 -9.03 -0.85
CA ALA A 53 -11.61 -9.97 0.19
C ALA A 53 -10.48 -10.23 1.19
N VAL A 54 -9.23 -10.11 0.76
CA VAL A 54 -8.06 -10.32 1.60
C VAL A 54 -7.72 -9.08 2.43
N HIS A 55 -7.62 -7.91 1.78
CA HIS A 55 -7.15 -6.68 2.46
C HIS A 55 -8.26 -5.70 2.84
N GLY A 56 -9.50 -5.92 2.37
CA GLY A 56 -10.64 -5.09 2.74
C GLY A 56 -10.67 -3.70 2.09
N ILE A 57 -9.78 -3.40 1.16
CA ILE A 57 -9.70 -2.09 0.51
C ILE A 57 -10.51 -2.12 -0.78
N THR A 58 -11.39 -1.12 -0.97
CA THR A 58 -12.23 -0.99 -2.16
C THR A 58 -11.88 0.29 -2.92
N ASN A 59 -12.22 0.32 -4.21
CA ASN A 59 -12.05 1.53 -5.02
C ASN A 59 -12.82 2.72 -4.43
N GLU A 60 -14.05 2.49 -3.97
CA GLU A 60 -14.89 3.52 -3.37
C GLU A 60 -14.22 4.13 -2.13
N TRP A 61 -13.66 3.29 -1.28
CA TRP A 61 -12.98 3.75 -0.07
C TRP A 61 -11.75 4.61 -0.41
N LEU A 62 -10.97 4.20 -1.42
CA LEU A 62 -9.80 4.98 -1.87
C LEU A 62 -10.20 6.35 -2.40
N ILE A 63 -11.32 6.43 -3.13
CA ILE A 63 -11.85 7.70 -3.63
C ILE A 63 -12.30 8.58 -2.46
N GLU A 64 -12.98 8.03 -1.48
CA GLU A 64 -13.42 8.76 -0.28
C GLU A 64 -12.23 9.33 0.51
N GLN A 65 -11.11 8.62 0.53
CA GLN A 65 -9.88 9.05 1.20
C GLN A 65 -9.07 10.05 0.37
N ASN A 66 -9.49 10.37 -0.84
CA ASN A 66 -8.72 11.18 -1.78
C ASN A 66 -7.31 10.64 -2.00
N ALA A 67 -7.18 9.32 -2.11
CA ALA A 67 -5.88 8.68 -2.30
C ALA A 67 -5.19 9.20 -3.56
N PRO A 68 -3.92 9.62 -3.48
CA PRO A 68 -3.19 10.11 -4.65
C PRO A 68 -2.86 8.98 -5.61
N VAL A 69 -2.62 9.32 -6.89
CA VAL A 69 -2.10 8.35 -7.85
C VAL A 69 -0.62 8.10 -7.57
N PHE A 70 -0.09 6.96 -8.04
CA PHE A 70 1.30 6.57 -7.73
C PHE A 70 2.32 7.63 -8.14
N ALA A 71 2.15 8.27 -9.29
CA ALA A 71 3.06 9.32 -9.76
C ALA A 71 3.18 10.51 -8.80
N GLN A 72 2.20 10.73 -7.92
CA GLN A 72 2.23 11.81 -6.93
C GLN A 72 2.95 11.41 -5.63
N VAL A 73 3.22 10.13 -5.45
CA VAL A 73 3.82 9.58 -4.22
C VAL A 73 5.32 9.39 -4.37
N VAL A 74 5.80 9.11 -5.57
CA VAL A 74 7.22 8.82 -5.85
C VAL A 74 7.99 10.06 -6.28
#